data_d8112d72d521605728712e7265063cd3
#
_entry.id   d8112d72d521605728712e7265063cd3
#
_cell.length_a   1.000
_cell.length_b   1.000
_cell.length_c   1.000
_cell.angle_alpha   90.00
_cell.angle_beta   90.00
_cell.angle_gamma   90.00
#
_symmetry.space_group_name_H-M   'P 1'
#
loop_
_entity.id
_entity.type
_entity.pdbx_description
1 polymer ?
#
loop_
_entity_poly.entity_id
_entity_poly.type
_entity_poly.pdbx_seq_one_letter_code
_entity_poly.pdbx_strand_id
1 'polypeptide(L)'
;MKKKLFAILFSIVMVAGLLPATALAAEPTVYDIWVDGVQVTSENKDNLCSGTVSYDPTTHTLSLNNATLNSDTTSDYGIKTTIPSTLKIRLTGTNSITRTYSGGGIAIAPNSGNSVEITGDGTLVINVNGNTYDGISAGADVKISDKAKVTINAEGGLGIVGRSVEIDGAKVDSTG
;
A
#
# COMPACT_ATOMS: atom_id res chain seq x y z
N MET A 1 -52.88 -41.74 -13.94
CA MET A 1 -52.31 -40.71 -13.02
C MET A 1 -50.79 -40.83 -12.80
N LYS A 2 -50.22 -42.04 -12.61
CA LYS A 2 -48.75 -42.19 -12.34
C LYS A 2 -47.82 -41.69 -13.47
N LYS A 3 -48.19 -41.85 -14.77
CA LYS A 3 -47.37 -41.38 -15.90
C LYS A 3 -47.28 -39.85 -16.02
N LYS A 4 -48.34 -39.11 -15.66
CA LYS A 4 -48.34 -37.63 -15.68
C LYS A 4 -47.51 -37.04 -14.53
N LEU A 5 -47.48 -37.72 -13.37
CA LEU A 5 -46.69 -37.29 -12.22
C LEU A 5 -45.18 -37.46 -12.51
N PHE A 6 -44.77 -38.52 -13.23
CA PHE A 6 -43.38 -38.76 -13.62
C PHE A 6 -42.85 -37.71 -14.62
N ALA A 7 -43.71 -37.29 -15.58
CA ALA A 7 -43.35 -36.28 -16.56
C ALA A 7 -43.13 -34.88 -15.90
N ILE A 8 -43.95 -34.55 -14.91
CA ILE A 8 -43.80 -33.28 -14.16
C ILE A 8 -42.53 -33.32 -13.28
N LEU A 9 -42.23 -34.42 -12.63
CA LEU A 9 -41.02 -34.57 -11.84
C LEU A 9 -39.73 -34.46 -12.68
N PHE A 10 -39.76 -35.06 -13.90
CA PHE A 10 -38.61 -35.02 -14.81
C PHE A 10 -38.37 -33.62 -15.41
N SER A 11 -39.46 -32.85 -15.68
CA SER A 11 -39.34 -31.47 -16.16
C SER A 11 -38.80 -30.50 -15.10
N ILE A 12 -39.14 -30.71 -13.83
CA ILE A 12 -38.59 -29.91 -12.72
C ILE A 12 -37.09 -30.14 -12.55
N VAL A 13 -36.62 -31.39 -12.65
CA VAL A 13 -35.20 -31.75 -12.57
C VAL A 13 -34.40 -31.17 -13.73
N MET A 14 -34.97 -31.15 -14.97
CA MET A 14 -34.29 -30.54 -16.12
C MET A 14 -34.17 -29.02 -16.02
N VAL A 15 -35.19 -28.34 -15.49
CA VAL A 15 -35.12 -26.88 -15.30
C VAL A 15 -34.13 -26.49 -14.22
N ALA A 16 -34.01 -27.25 -13.15
CA ALA A 16 -33.02 -27.02 -12.11
C ALA A 16 -31.56 -27.20 -12.60
N GLY A 17 -31.34 -28.06 -13.62
CA GLY A 17 -30.01 -28.26 -14.22
C GLY A 17 -29.59 -27.18 -15.22
N LEU A 18 -30.50 -26.30 -15.62
CA LEU A 18 -30.24 -25.20 -16.56
C LEU A 18 -30.05 -23.82 -15.88
N LEU A 19 -30.12 -23.78 -14.56
CA LEU A 19 -29.73 -22.57 -13.85
C LEU A 19 -28.22 -22.38 -14.03
N PRO A 20 -27.78 -21.26 -14.63
CA PRO A 20 -26.37 -20.98 -14.67
C PRO A 20 -25.86 -20.99 -13.22
N ALA A 21 -24.87 -21.83 -12.94
CA ALA A 21 -24.12 -21.68 -11.70
C ALA A 21 -23.52 -20.28 -11.76
N THR A 22 -24.14 -19.30 -11.10
CA THR A 22 -23.50 -18.03 -10.85
C THR A 22 -22.26 -18.38 -10.03
N ALA A 23 -21.10 -18.41 -10.69
CA ALA A 23 -19.84 -18.48 -9.98
C ALA A 23 -19.85 -17.26 -9.06
N LEU A 24 -20.05 -17.46 -7.77
CA LEU A 24 -19.78 -16.45 -6.77
C LEU A 24 -18.31 -16.10 -6.96
N ALA A 25 -18.05 -14.91 -7.49
CA ALA A 25 -16.69 -14.39 -7.55
C ALA A 25 -16.15 -14.44 -6.11
N ALA A 26 -14.96 -15.03 -5.95
CA ALA A 26 -14.32 -15.03 -4.64
C ALA A 26 -14.13 -13.57 -4.20
N GLU A 27 -14.44 -13.28 -2.95
CA GLU A 27 -14.16 -11.96 -2.38
C GLU A 27 -12.68 -11.64 -2.55
N PRO A 28 -12.33 -10.39 -2.91
CA PRO A 28 -10.94 -10.01 -3.08
C PRO A 28 -10.16 -10.16 -1.76
N THR A 29 -8.96 -10.71 -1.85
CA THR A 29 -8.05 -10.73 -0.70
C THR A 29 -7.65 -9.29 -0.39
N VAL A 30 -7.78 -8.91 0.87
CA VAL A 30 -7.42 -7.58 1.38
C VAL A 30 -6.03 -7.66 2.02
N TYR A 31 -5.18 -6.70 1.72
CA TYR A 31 -3.85 -6.60 2.33
C TYR A 31 -3.82 -5.45 3.35
N ASP A 32 -3.03 -5.63 4.41
CA ASP A 32 -2.88 -4.65 5.49
C ASP A 32 -1.91 -3.52 5.10
N ILE A 33 -2.14 -2.94 3.94
CA ILE A 33 -1.41 -1.79 3.40
C ILE A 33 -2.38 -0.85 2.70
N TRP A 34 -2.17 0.44 2.88
CA TRP A 34 -2.93 1.53 2.23
C TRP A 34 -1.96 2.45 1.51
N VAL A 35 -2.33 2.85 0.33
CA VAL A 35 -1.59 3.80 -0.51
C VAL A 35 -2.53 4.93 -0.88
N ASP A 36 -2.19 6.14 -0.51
CA ASP A 36 -2.97 7.36 -0.76
C ASP A 36 -4.44 7.23 -0.32
N GLY A 37 -4.67 6.59 0.83
CA GLY A 37 -6.00 6.32 1.39
C GLY A 37 -6.73 5.10 0.83
N VAL A 38 -6.20 4.45 -0.20
CA VAL A 38 -6.79 3.27 -0.81
C VAL A 38 -6.19 2.00 -0.22
N GLN A 39 -7.05 1.12 0.31
CA GLN A 39 -6.61 -0.19 0.77
C GLN A 39 -6.23 -1.08 -0.41
N VAL A 40 -5.10 -1.75 -0.30
CA VAL A 40 -4.61 -2.67 -1.33
C VAL A 40 -5.34 -4.00 -1.25
N THR A 41 -5.78 -4.50 -2.38
CA THR A 41 -6.48 -5.79 -2.54
C THR A 41 -5.87 -6.60 -3.69
N SER A 42 -6.26 -7.87 -3.80
CA SER A 42 -5.86 -8.72 -4.93
C SER A 42 -6.30 -8.16 -6.29
N GLU A 43 -7.33 -7.31 -6.33
CA GLU A 43 -7.85 -6.73 -7.56
C GLU A 43 -7.10 -5.46 -7.98
N ASN A 44 -6.64 -4.64 -7.02
CA ASN A 44 -6.02 -3.35 -7.34
C ASN A 44 -4.50 -3.31 -7.15
N LYS A 45 -3.87 -4.34 -6.56
CA LYS A 45 -2.44 -4.37 -6.21
C LYS A 45 -1.48 -4.07 -7.37
N ASP A 46 -1.88 -4.33 -8.60
CA ASP A 46 -1.04 -4.14 -9.79
C ASP A 46 -1.31 -2.79 -10.50
N ASN A 47 -2.32 -2.01 -10.04
CA ASN A 47 -2.74 -0.78 -10.71
C ASN A 47 -3.22 0.30 -9.72
N LEU A 48 -2.43 0.58 -8.70
CA LEU A 48 -2.69 1.68 -7.77
C LEU A 48 -2.22 3.01 -8.37
N CYS A 49 -2.86 4.11 -7.98
CA CYS A 49 -2.50 5.46 -8.40
C CYS A 49 -2.31 5.56 -9.93
N SER A 50 -3.30 5.07 -10.71
CA SER A 50 -3.28 5.04 -12.17
C SER A 50 -2.09 4.26 -12.77
N GLY A 51 -1.68 3.17 -12.10
CA GLY A 51 -0.62 2.28 -12.58
C GLY A 51 0.80 2.72 -12.24
N THR A 52 0.97 3.79 -11.45
CA THR A 52 2.30 4.23 -11.01
C THR A 52 2.79 3.52 -9.74
N VAL A 53 1.90 2.80 -9.07
CA VAL A 53 2.19 2.03 -7.87
C VAL A 53 1.68 0.61 -8.01
N SER A 54 2.48 -0.36 -7.59
CA SER A 54 2.08 -1.77 -7.51
C SER A 54 2.60 -2.42 -6.23
N TYR A 55 1.92 -3.45 -5.76
CA TYR A 55 2.28 -4.19 -4.55
C TYR A 55 2.40 -5.69 -4.81
N ASP A 56 3.54 -6.25 -4.42
CA ASP A 56 3.77 -7.70 -4.38
C ASP A 56 3.59 -8.22 -2.95
N PRO A 57 2.51 -8.94 -2.67
CA PRO A 57 2.25 -9.47 -1.33
C PRO A 57 3.20 -10.63 -0.93
N THR A 58 3.88 -11.27 -1.89
CA THR A 58 4.80 -12.37 -1.60
C THR A 58 6.10 -11.86 -0.98
N THR A 59 6.59 -10.74 -1.48
CA THR A 59 7.84 -10.11 -1.04
C THR A 59 7.62 -8.90 -0.13
N HIS A 60 6.37 -8.51 0.09
CA HIS A 60 5.94 -7.27 0.75
C HIS A 60 6.59 -6.02 0.14
N THR A 61 6.66 -5.99 -1.20
CA THR A 61 7.31 -4.92 -1.93
C THR A 61 6.29 -4.00 -2.60
N LEU A 62 6.32 -2.73 -2.24
CA LEU A 62 5.61 -1.65 -2.90
C LEU A 62 6.54 -0.98 -3.92
N SER A 63 6.22 -1.05 -5.19
CA SER A 63 7.00 -0.43 -6.26
C SER A 63 6.37 0.91 -6.65
N LEU A 64 7.15 1.99 -6.59
CA LEU A 64 6.77 3.32 -7.03
C LEU A 64 7.54 3.68 -8.31
N ASN A 65 6.82 4.04 -9.37
CA ASN A 65 7.38 4.40 -10.65
C ASN A 65 6.75 5.71 -11.16
N ASN A 66 7.42 6.83 -10.96
CA ASN A 66 6.91 8.18 -11.23
C ASN A 66 5.56 8.45 -10.53
N ALA A 67 5.43 7.97 -9.30
CA ALA A 67 4.21 8.05 -8.52
C ALA A 67 4.06 9.42 -7.85
N THR A 68 2.83 9.94 -7.85
CA THR A 68 2.45 11.13 -7.09
C THR A 68 1.31 10.77 -6.15
N LEU A 69 1.58 10.81 -4.85
CA LEU A 69 0.62 10.54 -3.78
C LEU A 69 0.30 11.87 -3.08
N ASN A 70 -0.88 12.41 -3.34
CA ASN A 70 -1.24 13.75 -2.86
C ASN A 70 -2.70 13.86 -2.42
N SER A 71 -3.35 12.75 -2.18
CA SER A 71 -4.73 12.75 -1.71
C SER A 71 -4.80 13.30 -0.29
N ASP A 72 -5.46 14.42 -0.11
CA ASP A 72 -5.83 15.01 1.19
C ASP A 72 -7.08 14.35 1.79
N THR A 73 -7.36 13.11 1.42
CA THR A 73 -8.45 12.35 2.03
C THR A 73 -8.15 12.09 3.51
N THR A 74 -9.16 11.67 4.26
CA THR A 74 -9.10 11.37 5.70
C THR A 74 -8.08 10.28 6.11
N SER A 75 -7.21 9.87 5.21
CA SER A 75 -6.11 8.93 5.48
C SER A 75 -4.96 9.66 6.18
N ASP A 76 -4.55 9.13 7.30
CA ASP A 76 -3.49 9.72 8.13
C ASP A 76 -2.10 9.69 7.48
N TYR A 77 -1.89 8.95 6.37
CA TYR A 77 -0.56 8.74 5.77
C TYR A 77 -0.64 8.55 4.26
N GLY A 78 0.41 8.93 3.54
CA GLY A 78 0.55 8.63 2.11
C GLY A 78 0.71 7.14 1.85
N ILE A 79 1.53 6.46 2.66
CA ILE A 79 1.64 5.01 2.70
C ILE A 79 1.53 4.57 4.16
N LYS A 80 0.61 3.66 4.45
CA LYS A 80 0.40 3.08 5.79
C LYS A 80 0.36 1.57 5.70
N THR A 81 0.97 0.88 6.66
CA THR A 81 0.86 -0.57 6.75
C THR A 81 0.82 -1.07 8.19
N THR A 82 0.16 -2.20 8.38
CA THR A 82 0.16 -2.99 9.62
C THR A 82 0.65 -4.43 9.39
N ILE A 83 1.26 -4.70 8.21
CA ILE A 83 1.80 -6.04 7.90
C ILE A 83 2.83 -6.45 8.97
N PRO A 84 2.86 -7.73 9.41
CA PRO A 84 3.78 -8.20 10.44
C PRO A 84 5.17 -8.54 9.87
N SER A 85 5.74 -7.64 9.05
CA SER A 85 7.03 -7.83 8.39
C SER A 85 7.60 -6.50 7.89
N THR A 86 8.81 -6.51 7.34
CA THR A 86 9.40 -5.34 6.69
C THR A 86 8.62 -4.95 5.44
N LEU A 87 8.17 -3.70 5.36
CA LEU A 87 7.70 -3.11 4.12
C LEU A 87 8.89 -2.70 3.27
N LYS A 88 9.01 -3.26 2.08
CA LYS A 88 9.99 -2.83 1.08
C LYS A 88 9.36 -1.84 0.13
N ILE A 89 10.04 -0.73 -0.11
CA ILE A 89 9.62 0.31 -1.08
C ILE A 89 10.71 0.41 -2.14
N ARG A 90 10.38 0.05 -3.36
CA ARG A 90 11.30 0.16 -4.49
C ARG A 90 10.99 1.39 -5.31
N LEU A 91 11.99 2.25 -5.52
CA LEU A 91 11.87 3.51 -6.24
C LEU A 91 12.42 3.39 -7.67
N THR A 92 11.63 3.85 -8.64
CA THR A 92 12.04 4.05 -10.04
C THR A 92 11.54 5.43 -10.48
N GLY A 93 12.37 6.19 -11.19
CA GLY A 93 12.02 7.55 -11.65
C GLY A 93 11.83 8.54 -10.49
N THR A 94 10.91 9.49 -10.66
CA THR A 94 10.67 10.57 -9.69
C THR A 94 9.33 10.37 -9.00
N ASN A 95 9.36 10.19 -7.68
CA ASN A 95 8.19 9.93 -6.87
C ASN A 95 7.98 11.04 -5.84
N SER A 96 6.74 11.32 -5.48
CA SER A 96 6.40 12.29 -4.46
C SER A 96 5.25 11.83 -3.57
N ILE A 97 5.33 12.20 -2.30
CA ILE A 97 4.25 12.07 -1.32
C ILE A 97 4.06 13.47 -0.72
N THR A 98 2.86 14.03 -0.84
CA THR A 98 2.54 15.33 -0.26
C THR A 98 1.32 15.22 0.64
N ARG A 99 1.44 15.70 1.88
CA ARG A 99 0.37 15.73 2.88
C ARG A 99 0.27 17.14 3.47
N THR A 100 -0.93 17.73 3.45
CA THR A 100 -1.12 19.12 3.82
C THR A 100 -1.93 19.33 5.11
N TYR A 101 -2.77 18.38 5.52
CA TYR A 101 -3.69 18.59 6.63
C TYR A 101 -3.58 17.58 7.76
N SER A 102 -3.30 16.34 7.45
CA SER A 102 -3.18 15.28 8.44
C SER A 102 -2.33 14.14 7.90
N GLY A 103 -1.50 13.58 8.75
CA GLY A 103 -0.75 12.38 8.48
C GLY A 103 0.63 12.59 7.85
N GLY A 104 1.48 11.62 8.10
CA GLY A 104 2.85 11.56 7.62
C GLY A 104 3.01 11.02 6.20
N GLY A 105 4.23 10.98 5.72
CA GLY A 105 4.56 10.42 4.42
C GLY A 105 4.39 8.91 4.39
N ILE A 106 5.20 8.21 5.17
CA ILE A 106 5.22 6.74 5.27
C ILE A 106 5.10 6.35 6.73
N ALA A 107 4.12 5.51 7.07
CA ALA A 107 4.00 4.97 8.41
C ALA A 107 3.85 3.45 8.42
N ILE A 108 4.59 2.84 9.33
CA ILE A 108 4.37 1.47 9.77
C ILE A 108 3.83 1.56 11.19
N ALA A 109 2.76 0.82 11.49
CA ALA A 109 2.12 0.87 12.80
C ALA A 109 3.15 0.78 13.94
N PRO A 110 3.20 1.76 14.85
CA PRO A 110 4.30 1.92 15.81
C PRO A 110 4.44 0.76 16.80
N ASN A 111 3.40 -0.05 16.96
CA ASN A 111 3.39 -1.20 17.88
C ASN A 111 3.75 -2.54 17.20
N SER A 112 4.03 -2.56 15.93
CA SER A 112 4.26 -3.81 15.18
C SER A 112 5.70 -4.32 15.27
N GLY A 113 6.65 -3.49 15.69
CA GLY A 113 8.08 -3.83 15.65
C GLY A 113 8.61 -4.02 14.23
N ASN A 114 7.93 -3.46 13.23
CA ASN A 114 8.22 -3.66 11.82
C ASN A 114 9.08 -2.54 11.25
N SER A 115 9.86 -2.92 10.25
CA SER A 115 10.84 -2.05 9.59
C SER A 115 10.34 -1.58 8.22
N VAL A 116 10.95 -0.52 7.72
CA VAL A 116 10.84 -0.08 6.34
C VAL A 116 12.20 -0.14 5.65
N GLU A 117 12.22 -0.64 4.43
CA GLU A 117 13.40 -0.65 3.57
C GLU A 117 13.07 0.07 2.26
N ILE A 118 13.84 1.13 1.94
CA ILE A 118 13.69 1.92 0.70
C ILE A 118 14.89 1.65 -0.18
N THR A 119 14.66 1.21 -1.43
CA THR A 119 15.68 0.78 -2.36
C THR A 119 15.45 1.33 -3.77
N GLY A 120 16.35 1.03 -4.68
CA GLY A 120 16.24 1.39 -6.10
C GLY A 120 17.14 2.54 -6.49
N ASP A 121 16.93 3.11 -7.67
CA ASP A 121 17.71 4.20 -8.24
C ASP A 121 16.88 5.48 -8.45
N GLY A 122 15.62 5.45 -8.03
CA GLY A 122 14.69 6.56 -8.14
C GLY A 122 14.85 7.61 -7.04
N THR A 123 14.05 8.67 -7.18
CA THR A 123 13.93 9.76 -6.22
C THR A 123 12.58 9.67 -5.52
N LEU A 124 12.55 9.98 -4.22
CA LEU A 124 11.34 10.16 -3.44
C LEU A 124 11.40 11.51 -2.70
N VAL A 125 10.42 12.36 -2.93
CA VAL A 125 10.24 13.61 -2.18
C VAL A 125 9.02 13.45 -1.29
N ILE A 126 9.20 13.65 0.01
CA ILE A 126 8.12 13.61 1.00
C ILE A 126 7.95 15.02 1.55
N ASN A 127 6.79 15.61 1.36
CA ASN A 127 6.40 16.91 1.90
C ASN A 127 5.25 16.71 2.88
N VAL A 128 5.49 16.98 4.14
CA VAL A 128 4.49 16.92 5.20
C VAL A 128 4.35 18.31 5.81
N ASN A 129 3.23 18.95 5.53
CA ASN A 129 2.92 20.28 6.03
C ASN A 129 1.88 20.17 7.15
N GLY A 130 2.32 20.06 8.38
CA GLY A 130 1.40 19.94 9.52
C GLY A 130 2.14 19.66 10.81
N ASN A 131 1.68 20.25 11.86
CA ASN A 131 2.41 20.50 13.12
C ASN A 131 2.74 19.28 13.97
N THR A 132 2.89 18.06 13.48
CA THR A 132 3.31 16.93 14.34
C THR A 132 3.48 15.61 13.58
N TYR A 133 3.57 15.63 12.26
CA TYR A 133 3.63 14.39 11.49
C TYR A 133 5.01 14.15 10.91
N ASP A 134 5.46 12.90 11.01
CA ASP A 134 6.77 12.49 10.55
C ASP A 134 6.78 12.24 9.04
N GLY A 135 7.94 12.43 8.42
CA GLY A 135 8.15 12.05 7.04
C GLY A 135 8.10 10.53 6.85
N ILE A 136 8.92 9.82 7.62
CA ILE A 136 8.94 8.36 7.68
C ILE A 136 8.90 7.94 9.15
N SER A 137 7.93 7.10 9.51
CA SER A 137 7.80 6.57 10.87
C SER A 137 7.71 5.04 10.84
N ALA A 138 8.63 4.36 11.51
CA ALA A 138 8.68 2.91 11.62
C ALA A 138 8.73 2.47 13.09
N GLY A 139 8.05 1.38 13.41
CA GLY A 139 8.09 0.78 14.75
C GLY A 139 9.41 0.11 15.09
N ALA A 140 10.24 -0.20 14.08
CA ALA A 140 11.58 -0.75 14.21
C ALA A 140 12.56 0.05 13.35
N ASP A 141 13.23 -0.59 12.40
CA ASP A 141 14.37 -0.01 11.71
C ASP A 141 13.97 0.63 10.38
N VAL A 142 14.61 1.72 10.00
CA VAL A 142 14.52 2.34 8.69
C VAL A 142 15.83 2.12 7.95
N LYS A 143 15.78 1.45 6.80
CA LYS A 143 16.92 1.28 5.92
C LYS A 143 16.67 1.95 4.58
N ILE A 144 17.62 2.76 4.12
CA ILE A 144 17.59 3.40 2.80
C ILE A 144 18.90 3.04 2.09
N SER A 145 18.79 2.33 0.98
CA SER A 145 19.95 1.73 0.33
C SER A 145 19.94 1.86 -1.19
N ASP A 146 20.89 1.21 -1.83
CA ASP A 146 21.18 1.26 -3.26
C ASP A 146 21.58 2.69 -3.71
N LYS A 147 20.86 3.23 -4.70
CA LYS A 147 21.07 4.60 -5.22
C LYS A 147 19.85 5.49 -4.96
N ALA A 148 18.97 5.08 -4.04
CA ALA A 148 17.78 5.84 -3.71
C ALA A 148 18.14 7.26 -3.26
N LYS A 149 17.35 8.25 -3.71
CA LYS A 149 17.45 9.65 -3.30
C LYS A 149 16.18 10.02 -2.58
N VAL A 150 16.28 10.29 -1.29
CA VAL A 150 15.11 10.62 -0.47
C VAL A 150 15.27 12.02 0.09
N THR A 151 14.31 12.88 -0.18
CA THR A 151 14.22 14.23 0.38
C THR A 151 12.97 14.30 1.23
N ILE A 152 13.09 14.74 2.48
CA ILE A 152 11.99 14.83 3.42
C ILE A 152 11.90 16.25 3.96
N ASN A 153 10.75 16.88 3.79
CA ASN A 153 10.40 18.16 4.36
C ASN A 153 9.20 17.91 5.30
N ALA A 154 9.47 17.81 6.60
CA ALA A 154 8.44 17.54 7.62
C ALA A 154 8.32 18.78 8.52
N GLU A 155 7.47 19.75 8.13
CA GLU A 155 7.29 20.99 8.86
C GLU A 155 6.63 20.72 10.22
N GLY A 156 7.40 20.89 11.30
CA GLY A 156 6.95 20.69 12.69
C GLY A 156 6.92 19.25 13.17
N GLY A 157 7.32 18.27 12.34
CA GLY A 157 7.51 16.86 12.68
C GLY A 157 8.96 16.41 12.56
N LEU A 158 9.19 15.11 12.67
CA LEU A 158 10.51 14.52 12.47
C LEU A 158 10.64 13.99 11.04
N GLY A 159 11.82 14.16 10.44
CA GLY A 159 12.03 13.65 9.09
C GLY A 159 11.93 12.12 9.05
N ILE A 160 12.70 11.42 9.91
CA ILE A 160 12.69 9.96 10.00
C ILE A 160 12.66 9.55 11.46
N VAL A 161 11.74 8.64 11.79
CA VAL A 161 11.60 8.00 13.10
C VAL A 161 11.72 6.49 12.97
N GLY A 162 12.61 5.92 13.73
CA GLY A 162 12.83 4.47 13.81
C GLY A 162 13.73 4.14 14.99
N ARG A 163 13.78 2.86 15.39
CA ARG A 163 14.71 2.38 16.40
C ARG A 163 16.16 2.53 15.94
N SER A 164 16.42 2.27 14.68
CA SER A 164 17.67 2.58 13.99
C SER A 164 17.39 3.15 12.60
N VAL A 165 18.32 3.96 12.11
CA VAL A 165 18.29 4.48 10.73
C VAL A 165 19.61 4.14 10.07
N GLU A 166 19.58 3.34 9.01
CA GLU A 166 20.72 2.94 8.21
C GLU A 166 20.61 3.55 6.80
N ILE A 167 21.66 4.22 6.35
CA ILE A 167 21.77 4.79 4.99
C ILE A 167 23.01 4.17 4.35
N ASP A 168 22.79 3.33 3.33
CA ASP A 168 23.83 2.58 2.64
C ASP A 168 23.82 2.82 1.12
N GLY A 169 24.75 3.61 0.62
CA GLY A 169 24.85 3.97 -0.79
C GLY A 169 23.77 4.94 -1.29
N ALA A 170 22.82 5.31 -0.46
CA ALA A 170 21.73 6.23 -0.75
C ALA A 170 22.08 7.69 -0.40
N LYS A 171 21.28 8.64 -0.93
CA LYS A 171 21.33 10.06 -0.52
C LYS A 171 20.05 10.41 0.21
N VAL A 172 20.18 10.97 1.43
CA VAL A 172 19.05 11.42 2.23
C VAL A 172 19.27 12.86 2.68
N ASP A 173 18.29 13.73 2.36
CA ASP A 173 18.19 15.09 2.86
C ASP A 173 16.91 15.19 3.69
N SER A 174 16.99 15.61 4.94
CA SER A 174 15.84 15.73 5.82
C SER A 174 15.84 17.06 6.57
N THR A 175 14.70 17.73 6.56
CA THR A 175 14.42 18.93 7.35
C THR A 175 13.15 18.70 8.14
N GLY A 176 13.12 19.13 9.40
CA GLY A 176 12.00 19.08 10.32
C GLY A 176 11.96 20.32 11.20
#